data_a7de9dcde4e9855f0893484c606ea6e2
#
_entry.id   a7de9dcde4e9855f0893484c606ea6e2
#
_cell.length_a   1.000
_cell.length_b   1.000
_cell.length_c   1.000
_cell.angle_alpha   90.00
_cell.angle_beta   90.00
_cell.angle_gamma   90.00
#
_symmetry.space_group_name_H-M   'P 1'
#
loop_
_entity.id
_entity.type
_entity.pdbx_description
1 polymer ?
#
loop_
_entity_poly.entity_id
_entity_poly.type
_entity_poly.pdbx_seq_one_letter_code
_entity_poly.pdbx_strand_id
1 'polypeptide(L)'
;MKKHSNDLIGDIVKAFGKYADRPAFVIEDTACTYGELATCVQKISSLFKDREDKIIGIVAENRLETYASILSALICGKAYVILHPSYPKHRNDRIAGLAGIRLVLHTKNIHVLNLDTRNLELICTSEIEQAENSATFHAAEDILHTAEEENAYIIFTSGSTGEPKGVPISRRNLNAFYTAYHRLGWQLDENDRMLQMFELTFDVSIVSFLYPLTLGACIYTVSPEGVKYINVIETLEKYDLTFAAVAPSLLQLLRPYFPEIHLPALRYLVVTAEASDAELLDAFRKCVPNASFINLYGPTEGTIYCTAYRIPVTSCKHHNGMTAIGRPFEGIDALIMDNDGRPLPPGETGE
;
A
#
# COMPACT_ATOMS: atom_id res chain seq x y z
N MET A 1 20.72 -5.82 -16.32
CA MET A 1 19.84 -5.67 -15.15
C MET A 1 20.54 -4.75 -14.14
N LYS A 2 19.95 -3.60 -13.81
CA LYS A 2 20.48 -2.74 -12.73
C LYS A 2 20.34 -3.53 -11.42
N LYS A 3 21.41 -3.56 -10.62
CA LYS A 3 21.39 -4.17 -9.29
C LYS A 3 20.48 -3.30 -8.42
N HIS A 4 19.23 -3.73 -8.19
CA HIS A 4 18.36 -3.05 -7.22
C HIS A 4 18.92 -3.29 -5.82
N SER A 5 18.82 -2.27 -4.97
CA SER A 5 19.12 -2.43 -3.56
C SER A 5 18.00 -3.28 -2.91
N ASN A 6 18.31 -3.96 -1.84
CA ASN A 6 17.28 -4.66 -1.04
C ASN A 6 16.70 -3.74 0.04
N ASP A 7 16.75 -2.43 -0.17
CA ASP A 7 16.35 -1.39 0.78
C ASP A 7 15.28 -0.49 0.14
N LEU A 8 14.03 -0.79 0.43
CA LEU A 8 12.87 -0.05 -0.07
C LEU A 8 12.92 1.43 0.29
N ILE A 9 13.20 1.74 1.56
CA ILE A 9 13.19 3.12 2.05
C ILE A 9 14.36 3.91 1.47
N GLY A 10 15.54 3.29 1.41
CA GLY A 10 16.71 3.90 0.78
C GLY A 10 16.50 4.20 -0.71
N ASP A 11 15.76 3.35 -1.44
CA ASP A 11 15.44 3.60 -2.84
C ASP A 11 14.41 4.73 -3.02
N ILE A 12 13.43 4.86 -2.11
CA ILE A 12 12.50 6.01 -2.09
C ILE A 12 13.27 7.32 -1.81
N VAL A 13 14.17 7.32 -0.83
CA VAL A 13 14.97 8.52 -0.51
C VAL A 13 15.84 8.95 -1.69
N LYS A 14 16.46 8.01 -2.39
CA LYS A 14 17.20 8.31 -3.66
C LYS A 14 16.28 8.88 -4.73
N ALA A 15 15.04 8.38 -4.83
CA ALA A 15 14.07 8.85 -5.81
C ALA A 15 13.67 10.32 -5.57
N PHE A 16 13.61 10.79 -4.32
CA PHE A 16 13.33 12.20 -4.01
C PHE A 16 14.29 13.18 -4.74
N GLY A 17 15.58 12.89 -4.73
CA GLY A 17 16.56 13.72 -5.44
C GLY A 17 16.58 13.47 -6.95
N LYS A 18 16.47 12.18 -7.35
CA LYS A 18 16.56 11.80 -8.76
C LYS A 18 15.39 12.31 -9.61
N TYR A 19 14.19 12.34 -9.02
CA TYR A 19 12.95 12.66 -9.71
C TYR A 19 12.25 13.92 -9.17
N ALA A 20 13.01 14.84 -8.55
CA ALA A 20 12.48 15.98 -7.79
C ALA A 20 11.36 16.76 -8.52
N ASP A 21 11.52 17.01 -9.83
CA ASP A 21 10.57 17.79 -10.64
C ASP A 21 9.42 16.95 -11.23
N ARG A 22 9.43 15.63 -11.04
CA ARG A 22 8.36 14.75 -11.55
C ARG A 22 7.20 14.68 -10.56
N PRO A 23 5.95 14.47 -11.04
CA PRO A 23 4.83 14.22 -10.14
C PRO A 23 5.01 12.89 -9.40
N ALA A 24 4.91 12.94 -8.07
CA ALA A 24 4.89 11.76 -7.20
C ALA A 24 3.45 11.31 -6.92
N PHE A 25 2.57 12.27 -6.67
CA PHE A 25 1.15 12.02 -6.42
C PHE A 25 0.25 12.95 -7.23
N VAL A 26 -0.93 12.45 -7.57
CA VAL A 26 -2.10 13.26 -7.95
C VAL A 26 -3.21 12.95 -6.95
N ILE A 27 -3.55 13.94 -6.13
CA ILE A 27 -4.55 13.85 -5.05
C ILE A 27 -5.61 14.92 -5.31
N GLU A 28 -6.87 14.54 -5.46
CA GLU A 28 -7.97 15.48 -5.75
C GLU A 28 -7.61 16.45 -6.89
N ASP A 29 -7.13 15.90 -8.01
CA ASP A 29 -6.70 16.62 -9.22
C ASP A 29 -5.46 17.52 -9.03
N THR A 30 -4.87 17.56 -7.86
CA THR A 30 -3.66 18.35 -7.58
C THR A 30 -2.43 17.45 -7.69
N ALA A 31 -1.53 17.79 -8.60
CA ALA A 31 -0.25 17.12 -8.72
C ALA A 31 0.74 17.64 -7.68
N CYS A 32 1.43 16.73 -6.99
CA CYS A 32 2.51 17.02 -6.07
C CYS A 32 3.78 16.34 -6.56
N THR A 33 4.88 17.07 -6.64
CA THR A 33 6.17 16.56 -7.11
C THR A 33 6.90 15.74 -6.05
N TYR A 34 7.92 14.97 -6.48
CA TYR A 34 8.84 14.28 -5.56
C TYR A 34 9.58 15.26 -4.64
N GLY A 35 9.93 16.45 -5.13
CA GLY A 35 10.57 17.51 -4.35
C GLY A 35 9.64 18.08 -3.27
N GLU A 36 8.36 18.31 -3.60
CA GLU A 36 7.35 18.75 -2.63
C GLU A 36 7.07 17.67 -1.59
N LEU A 37 6.97 16.40 -2.00
CA LEU A 37 6.85 15.27 -1.10
C LEU A 37 8.05 15.18 -0.16
N ALA A 38 9.29 15.27 -0.69
CA ALA A 38 10.51 15.26 0.10
C ALA A 38 10.55 16.39 1.14
N THR A 39 10.14 17.59 0.73
CA THR A 39 10.04 18.75 1.64
C THR A 39 9.04 18.49 2.77
N CYS A 40 7.87 17.93 2.44
CA CYS A 40 6.86 17.57 3.42
C CYS A 40 7.37 16.49 4.38
N VAL A 41 8.02 15.44 3.85
CA VAL A 41 8.66 14.38 4.65
C VAL A 41 9.72 14.95 5.58
N GLN A 42 10.58 15.85 5.11
CA GLN A 42 11.64 16.47 5.92
C GLN A 42 11.05 17.27 7.10
N LYS A 43 10.01 18.07 6.86
CA LYS A 43 9.32 18.82 7.90
C LYS A 43 8.75 17.91 8.98
N ILE A 44 8.06 16.85 8.58
CA ILE A 44 7.44 15.91 9.52
C ILE A 44 8.53 15.09 10.23
N SER A 45 9.58 14.68 9.56
CA SER A 45 10.70 13.94 10.16
C SER A 45 11.40 14.72 11.27
N SER A 46 11.45 16.06 11.17
CA SER A 46 12.05 16.90 12.21
C SER A 46 11.34 16.77 13.56
N LEU A 47 10.06 16.40 13.55
CA LEU A 47 9.29 16.15 14.79
C LEU A 47 9.80 14.93 15.56
N PHE A 48 10.49 14.00 14.89
CA PHE A 48 10.92 12.73 15.49
C PHE A 48 12.34 12.76 16.06
N LYS A 49 13.10 13.83 15.82
CA LYS A 49 14.53 13.91 16.12
C LYS A 49 14.88 13.60 17.58
N ASP A 50 14.06 14.11 18.52
CA ASP A 50 14.31 13.98 19.97
C ASP A 50 13.21 13.15 20.65
N ARG A 51 12.47 12.32 19.90
CA ARG A 51 11.35 11.54 20.41
C ARG A 51 11.68 10.06 20.57
N GLU A 52 11.31 9.52 21.70
CA GLU A 52 11.45 8.09 22.03
C GLU A 52 10.28 7.23 21.53
N ASP A 53 9.19 7.87 21.02
CA ASP A 53 8.02 7.15 20.52
C ASP A 53 8.42 6.19 19.40
N LYS A 54 8.19 4.89 19.61
CA LYS A 54 8.49 3.85 18.60
C LYS A 54 7.34 3.65 17.61
N ILE A 55 6.11 3.96 18.01
CA ILE A 55 4.90 3.74 17.21
C ILE A 55 4.12 5.04 17.10
N ILE A 56 3.85 5.44 15.86
CA ILE A 56 3.17 6.68 15.52
C ILE A 56 1.77 6.35 14.98
N GLY A 57 0.74 6.93 15.58
CA GLY A 57 -0.61 6.92 15.02
C GLY A 57 -0.70 7.93 13.88
N ILE A 58 -1.30 7.54 12.76
CA ILE A 58 -1.51 8.44 11.62
C ILE A 58 -2.98 8.36 11.21
N VAL A 59 -3.64 9.51 11.11
CA VAL A 59 -5.03 9.57 10.68
C VAL A 59 -5.10 9.38 9.15
N ALA A 60 -5.96 8.44 8.71
CA ALA A 60 -6.15 8.15 7.29
C ALA A 60 -6.95 9.26 6.61
N GLU A 61 -6.26 10.16 5.93
CA GLU A 61 -6.84 11.21 5.10
C GLU A 61 -6.23 11.16 3.70
N ASN A 62 -7.00 11.52 2.67
CA ASN A 62 -6.50 11.52 1.29
C ASN A 62 -5.73 12.84 1.01
N ARG A 63 -4.52 12.96 1.60
CA ARG A 63 -3.68 14.16 1.54
C ARG A 63 -2.21 13.80 1.47
N LEU A 64 -1.41 14.69 0.88
CA LEU A 64 0.04 14.50 0.75
C LEU A 64 0.70 14.31 2.12
N GLU A 65 0.29 15.09 3.12
CA GLU A 65 0.84 15.03 4.47
C GLU A 65 0.60 13.69 5.16
N THR A 66 -0.47 12.97 4.83
CA THR A 66 -0.70 11.61 5.34
C THR A 66 0.35 10.64 4.81
N TYR A 67 0.60 10.64 3.50
CA TYR A 67 1.65 9.81 2.88
C TYR A 67 3.04 10.24 3.35
N ALA A 68 3.28 11.54 3.47
CA ALA A 68 4.52 12.08 4.02
C ALA A 68 4.74 11.67 5.49
N SER A 69 3.67 11.61 6.31
CA SER A 69 3.74 11.14 7.70
C SER A 69 4.16 9.67 7.79
N ILE A 70 3.60 8.81 6.90
CA ILE A 70 3.98 7.41 6.80
C ILE A 70 5.46 7.28 6.42
N LEU A 71 5.88 8.00 5.37
CA LEU A 71 7.28 7.99 4.92
C LEU A 71 8.23 8.51 5.99
N SER A 72 7.85 9.59 6.71
CA SER A 72 8.65 10.14 7.80
C SER A 72 8.83 9.15 8.95
N ALA A 73 7.76 8.45 9.34
CA ALA A 73 7.85 7.40 10.35
C ALA A 73 8.80 6.28 9.89
N LEU A 74 8.67 5.80 8.66
CA LEU A 74 9.53 4.77 8.09
C LEU A 74 11.00 5.21 7.99
N ILE A 75 11.28 6.41 7.52
CA ILE A 75 12.63 6.97 7.38
C ILE A 75 13.28 7.17 8.76
N CYS A 76 12.51 7.63 9.75
CA CYS A 76 13.01 7.85 11.12
C CYS A 76 13.02 6.59 12.00
N GLY A 77 12.91 5.41 11.42
CA GLY A 77 12.98 4.17 12.19
C GLY A 77 11.78 3.90 13.11
N LYS A 78 10.67 4.60 12.91
CA LYS A 78 9.43 4.41 13.67
C LYS A 78 8.49 3.43 12.94
N ALA A 79 7.68 2.72 13.69
CA ALA A 79 6.53 2.02 13.14
C ALA A 79 5.32 2.96 13.07
N TYR A 80 4.42 2.73 12.11
CA TYR A 80 3.17 3.46 12.08
C TYR A 80 1.95 2.55 12.23
N VAL A 81 0.86 3.14 12.71
CA VAL A 81 -0.48 2.55 12.78
C VAL A 81 -1.47 3.53 12.21
N ILE A 82 -2.34 3.09 11.34
CA ILE A 82 -3.38 3.91 10.75
C ILE A 82 -4.62 3.93 11.65
N LEU A 83 -5.11 5.12 11.96
CA LEU A 83 -6.38 5.39 12.62
C LEU A 83 -7.38 5.93 11.60
N HIS A 84 -8.52 5.26 11.43
CA HIS A 84 -9.47 5.63 10.37
C HIS A 84 -10.59 6.52 10.92
N PRO A 85 -10.86 7.70 10.31
CA PRO A 85 -11.87 8.65 10.81
C PRO A 85 -13.28 8.05 10.90
N SER A 86 -13.65 7.16 9.97
CA SER A 86 -14.98 6.53 9.94
C SER A 86 -15.12 5.32 10.88
N TYR A 87 -14.05 4.91 11.56
CA TYR A 87 -14.18 3.82 12.54
C TYR A 87 -14.93 4.29 13.79
N PRO A 88 -15.75 3.40 14.40
CA PRO A 88 -16.34 3.70 15.69
C PRO A 88 -15.26 4.02 16.74
N LYS A 89 -15.59 4.95 17.67
CA LYS A 89 -14.66 5.40 18.71
C LYS A 89 -13.98 4.25 19.46
N HIS A 90 -14.76 3.28 19.92
CA HIS A 90 -14.23 2.14 20.67
C HIS A 90 -13.18 1.33 19.87
N ARG A 91 -13.29 1.27 18.55
CA ARG A 91 -12.33 0.59 17.68
C ARG A 91 -11.01 1.35 17.60
N ASN A 92 -11.05 2.67 17.34
CA ASN A 92 -9.84 3.50 17.32
C ASN A 92 -9.17 3.53 18.70
N ASP A 93 -9.94 3.67 19.80
CA ASP A 93 -9.42 3.60 21.17
C ASP A 93 -8.71 2.29 21.45
N ARG A 94 -9.32 1.17 21.00
CA ARG A 94 -8.74 -0.17 21.19
C ARG A 94 -7.45 -0.34 20.40
N ILE A 95 -7.42 0.10 19.14
CA ILE A 95 -6.22 0.07 18.29
C ILE A 95 -5.11 0.91 18.93
N ALA A 96 -5.41 2.15 19.35
CA ALA A 96 -4.44 3.03 19.97
C ALA A 96 -3.86 2.43 21.26
N GLY A 97 -4.72 1.86 22.10
CA GLY A 97 -4.30 1.21 23.35
C GLY A 97 -3.45 -0.04 23.13
N LEU A 98 -3.87 -0.93 22.23
CA LEU A 98 -3.12 -2.17 21.91
C LEU A 98 -1.75 -1.89 21.29
N ALA A 99 -1.66 -0.87 20.43
CA ALA A 99 -0.41 -0.46 19.82
C ALA A 99 0.47 0.40 20.74
N GLY A 100 -0.05 0.89 21.86
CA GLY A 100 0.69 1.80 22.75
C GLY A 100 1.00 3.15 22.11
N ILE A 101 0.09 3.66 21.28
CA ILE A 101 0.25 4.97 20.62
C ILE A 101 0.21 6.08 21.67
N ARG A 102 1.14 7.02 21.58
CA ARG A 102 1.17 8.26 22.38
C ARG A 102 1.14 9.52 21.51
N LEU A 103 1.64 9.42 20.28
CA LEU A 103 1.66 10.50 19.31
C LEU A 103 0.76 10.15 18.12
N VAL A 104 -0.11 11.07 17.73
CA VAL A 104 -0.97 10.95 16.55
C VAL A 104 -0.75 12.14 15.62
N LEU A 105 -0.43 11.86 14.37
CA LEU A 105 -0.33 12.83 13.29
C LEU A 105 -1.66 12.90 12.53
N HIS A 106 -2.13 14.12 12.26
CA HIS A 106 -3.33 14.38 11.46
C HIS A 106 -3.11 15.59 10.55
N THR A 107 -3.90 15.72 9.47
CA THR A 107 -3.70 16.81 8.51
C THR A 107 -4.65 17.97 8.72
N LYS A 108 -5.88 17.70 9.15
CA LYS A 108 -6.93 18.67 9.39
C LYS A 108 -7.72 18.29 10.65
N ASN A 109 -8.90 18.69 10.71
CA ASN A 109 -9.87 18.64 11.78
C ASN A 109 -9.88 17.31 12.58
N ILE A 110 -9.09 17.24 13.65
CA ILE A 110 -9.04 16.09 14.58
C ILE A 110 -10.41 15.74 15.17
N HIS A 111 -11.37 16.69 15.18
CA HIS A 111 -12.72 16.45 15.67
C HIS A 111 -13.52 15.43 14.86
N VAL A 112 -13.07 15.09 13.64
CA VAL A 112 -13.64 14.02 12.82
C VAL A 112 -13.16 12.64 13.29
N LEU A 113 -12.02 12.56 13.99
CA LEU A 113 -11.50 11.31 14.50
C LEU A 113 -12.24 10.92 15.79
N ASN A 114 -13.01 9.85 15.71
CA ASN A 114 -13.62 9.22 16.88
C ASN A 114 -12.55 8.52 17.72
N LEU A 115 -11.87 9.27 18.62
CA LEU A 115 -10.76 8.78 19.45
C LEU A 115 -10.77 9.47 20.80
N ASP A 116 -10.38 8.76 21.87
CA ASP A 116 -10.08 9.35 23.16
C ASP A 116 -8.68 9.94 23.17
N THR A 117 -8.58 11.26 23.16
CA THR A 117 -7.33 11.99 23.01
C THR A 117 -6.66 12.39 24.33
N ARG A 118 -7.25 12.06 25.50
CA ARG A 118 -6.79 12.53 26.83
C ARG A 118 -5.34 12.18 27.16
N ASN A 119 -4.82 11.07 26.61
CA ASN A 119 -3.45 10.59 26.85
C ASN A 119 -2.61 10.57 25.55
N LEU A 120 -3.04 11.32 24.55
CA LEU A 120 -2.38 11.37 23.25
C LEU A 120 -1.89 12.78 22.98
N GLU A 121 -0.70 12.91 22.48
CA GLU A 121 -0.22 14.12 21.83
C GLU A 121 -0.71 14.12 20.37
N LEU A 122 -1.29 15.24 19.95
CA LEU A 122 -1.85 15.43 18.62
C LEU A 122 -1.06 16.50 17.90
N ILE A 123 -0.56 16.19 16.70
CA ILE A 123 0.18 17.15 15.88
C ILE A 123 -0.51 17.29 14.53
N CYS A 124 -0.90 18.51 14.19
CA CYS A 124 -1.42 18.87 12.88
C CYS A 124 -0.27 19.08 11.88
N THR A 125 -0.10 18.16 10.95
CA THR A 125 1.04 18.19 10.01
C THR A 125 0.91 19.30 8.95
N SER A 126 -0.29 19.79 8.67
CA SER A 126 -0.50 20.92 7.77
C SER A 126 -0.13 22.29 8.39
N GLU A 127 0.00 22.35 9.72
CA GLU A 127 0.33 23.58 10.46
C GLU A 127 1.82 23.67 10.82
N ILE A 128 2.62 22.68 10.47
CA ILE A 128 4.07 22.71 10.73
C ILE A 128 4.69 23.83 9.89
N GLU A 129 5.26 24.83 10.55
CA GLU A 129 5.96 25.93 9.88
C GLU A 129 7.14 25.41 9.04
N GLN A 130 7.48 26.16 7.98
CA GLN A 130 8.61 25.78 7.12
C GLN A 130 9.90 25.88 7.95
N ALA A 131 10.57 24.76 8.15
CA ALA A 131 11.99 24.79 8.48
C ALA A 131 12.71 25.50 7.33
N GLU A 132 13.58 26.48 7.67
CA GLU A 132 14.32 27.28 6.68
C GLU A 132 14.93 26.36 5.61
N ASN A 133 14.75 26.76 4.34
CA ASN A 133 15.13 26.05 3.14
C ASN A 133 16.51 25.40 3.22
N SER A 134 16.57 24.10 3.43
CA SER A 134 17.70 23.30 3.00
C SER A 134 17.27 22.51 1.76
N ALA A 135 17.80 22.89 0.61
CA ALA A 135 17.41 22.38 -0.71
C ALA A 135 17.81 20.91 -1.00
N THR A 136 18.28 20.18 -0.02
CA THR A 136 18.65 18.77 -0.14
C THR A 136 18.12 18.00 1.05
N PHE A 137 17.29 17.00 0.76
CA PHE A 137 16.93 15.99 1.75
C PHE A 137 18.21 15.25 2.14
N HIS A 138 18.84 15.70 3.23
CA HIS A 138 19.90 14.94 3.88
C HIS A 138 19.21 13.88 4.74
N ALA A 139 18.93 12.70 4.16
CA ALA A 139 18.77 11.53 4.98
C ALA A 139 20.10 11.38 5.75
N ALA A 140 20.10 11.76 7.02
CA ALA A 140 21.27 11.51 7.84
C ALA A 140 21.60 10.01 7.72
N GLU A 141 22.86 9.66 7.47
CA GLU A 141 23.30 8.28 7.33
C GLU A 141 22.84 7.41 8.53
N ASP A 142 22.68 8.03 9.69
CA ASP A 142 22.17 7.41 10.93
C ASP A 142 20.69 6.97 10.85
N ILE A 143 19.85 7.59 10.00
CA ILE A 143 18.43 7.24 9.89
C ILE A 143 18.21 5.94 9.09
N LEU A 144 19.08 5.66 8.13
CA LEU A 144 19.04 4.43 7.32
C LEU A 144 19.55 3.19 8.05
N HIS A 145 20.23 3.35 9.21
CA HIS A 145 20.77 2.26 10.03
C HIS A 145 19.78 1.70 11.07
N THR A 146 18.49 1.86 10.88
CA THR A 146 17.49 1.24 11.76
C THR A 146 17.59 -0.27 11.69
N ALA A 147 17.55 -0.94 12.85
CA ALA A 147 17.64 -2.39 12.93
C ALA A 147 16.53 -3.05 12.09
N GLU A 148 16.89 -4.04 11.29
CA GLU A 148 15.96 -4.77 10.40
C GLU A 148 14.81 -5.43 11.17
N GLU A 149 15.01 -5.78 12.44
CA GLU A 149 14.02 -6.38 13.32
C GLU A 149 13.00 -5.39 13.89
N GLU A 150 13.24 -4.07 13.78
CA GLU A 150 12.28 -3.06 14.22
C GLU A 150 11.05 -3.06 13.29
N ASN A 151 9.87 -2.82 13.88
CA ASN A 151 8.63 -2.78 13.13
C ASN A 151 8.61 -1.60 12.15
N ALA A 152 8.13 -1.85 10.93
CA ALA A 152 7.82 -0.83 9.94
C ALA A 152 6.37 -0.33 10.12
N TYR A 153 5.44 -1.24 10.34
CA TYR A 153 4.04 -0.92 10.57
C TYR A 153 3.31 -2.02 11.36
N ILE A 154 2.13 -1.67 11.86
CA ILE A 154 1.20 -2.63 12.47
C ILE A 154 -0.17 -2.44 11.82
N ILE A 155 -0.66 -3.45 11.11
CA ILE A 155 -2.02 -3.49 10.55
C ILE A 155 -2.93 -4.24 11.51
N PHE A 156 -4.11 -3.68 11.77
CA PHE A 156 -5.12 -4.30 12.63
C PHE A 156 -6.18 -5.02 11.79
N THR A 157 -6.22 -6.34 11.92
CA THR A 157 -7.22 -7.21 11.29
C THR A 157 -8.39 -7.47 12.24
N SER A 158 -9.56 -7.88 11.69
CA SER A 158 -10.65 -8.39 12.50
C SER A 158 -10.29 -9.79 12.98
N GLY A 159 -9.92 -9.92 14.26
CA GLY A 159 -9.68 -11.23 14.86
C GLY A 159 -10.93 -12.13 14.82
N SER A 160 -10.74 -13.44 14.84
CA SER A 160 -11.83 -14.45 14.89
C SER A 160 -12.78 -14.27 16.09
N THR A 161 -12.33 -13.57 17.13
CA THR A 161 -13.09 -13.23 18.35
C THR A 161 -13.85 -11.90 18.24
N GLY A 162 -13.76 -11.19 17.11
CA GLY A 162 -14.33 -9.84 16.90
C GLY A 162 -13.46 -8.70 17.45
N GLU A 163 -12.42 -8.99 18.23
CA GLU A 163 -11.46 -8.00 18.73
C GLU A 163 -10.38 -7.73 17.69
N PRO A 164 -9.93 -6.46 17.51
CA PRO A 164 -8.83 -6.14 16.60
C PRO A 164 -7.54 -6.83 17.04
N LYS A 165 -6.88 -7.52 16.09
CA LYS A 165 -5.56 -8.13 16.28
C LYS A 165 -4.53 -7.34 15.48
N GLY A 166 -3.51 -6.80 16.14
CA GLY A 166 -2.38 -6.14 15.49
C GLY A 166 -1.39 -7.14 14.92
N VAL A 167 -1.07 -6.98 13.64
CA VAL A 167 -0.05 -7.77 12.94
C VAL A 167 1.16 -6.86 12.70
N PRO A 168 2.24 -7.02 13.48
CA PRO A 168 3.45 -6.23 13.29
C PRO A 168 4.26 -6.78 12.11
N ILE A 169 4.70 -5.89 11.23
CA ILE A 169 5.59 -6.22 10.12
C ILE A 169 6.91 -5.48 10.31
N SER A 170 8.00 -6.25 10.34
CA SER A 170 9.34 -5.70 10.51
C SER A 170 9.87 -5.06 9.21
N ARG A 171 10.92 -4.25 9.32
CA ARG A 171 11.64 -3.69 8.17
C ARG A 171 12.23 -4.80 7.31
N ARG A 172 12.74 -5.87 7.93
CA ARG A 172 13.24 -7.05 7.23
C ARG A 172 12.14 -7.71 6.38
N ASN A 173 10.94 -7.90 6.95
CA ASN A 173 9.82 -8.45 6.20
C ASN A 173 9.46 -7.56 5.00
N LEU A 174 9.38 -6.24 5.22
CA LEU A 174 9.03 -5.29 4.17
C LEU A 174 10.08 -5.25 3.05
N ASN A 175 11.37 -5.30 3.38
CA ASN A 175 12.47 -5.35 2.41
C ASN A 175 12.52 -6.69 1.66
N ALA A 176 12.27 -7.80 2.35
CA ALA A 176 12.17 -9.12 1.72
C ALA A 176 11.01 -9.16 0.72
N PHE A 177 9.82 -8.65 1.12
CA PHE A 177 8.67 -8.50 0.24
C PHE A 177 9.01 -7.62 -0.98
N TYR A 178 9.60 -6.45 -0.78
CA TYR A 178 9.99 -5.53 -1.85
C TYR A 178 10.88 -6.21 -2.88
N THR A 179 11.89 -6.94 -2.40
CA THR A 179 12.82 -7.70 -3.26
C THR A 179 12.08 -8.77 -4.08
N ALA A 180 11.22 -9.56 -3.44
CA ALA A 180 10.47 -10.63 -4.10
C ALA A 180 9.43 -10.07 -5.10
N TYR A 181 8.72 -8.99 -4.73
CA TYR A 181 7.75 -8.31 -5.59
C TYR A 181 8.41 -7.71 -6.84
N HIS A 182 9.58 -7.10 -6.68
CA HIS A 182 10.36 -6.59 -7.82
C HIS A 182 10.77 -7.71 -8.79
N ARG A 183 11.11 -8.91 -8.28
CA ARG A 183 11.49 -10.09 -9.07
C ARG A 183 10.34 -10.72 -9.85
N LEU A 184 9.09 -10.29 -9.66
CA LEU A 184 7.96 -10.69 -10.51
C LEU A 184 8.12 -10.24 -11.97
N GLY A 185 9.12 -9.39 -12.26
CA GLY A 185 9.48 -9.01 -13.62
C GLY A 185 8.55 -7.95 -14.23
N TRP A 186 8.11 -7.00 -13.40
CA TRP A 186 7.40 -5.82 -13.86
C TRP A 186 8.24 -5.02 -14.87
N GLN A 187 7.60 -4.60 -15.96
CA GLN A 187 8.21 -3.65 -16.89
C GLN A 187 7.66 -2.25 -16.59
N LEU A 188 8.00 -1.74 -15.41
CA LEU A 188 7.53 -0.45 -14.87
C LEU A 188 8.72 0.49 -14.70
N ASP A 189 8.47 1.78 -14.94
CA ASP A 189 9.47 2.85 -14.82
C ASP A 189 8.85 4.16 -14.34
N GLU A 190 9.60 5.24 -14.42
CA GLU A 190 9.18 6.58 -14.02
C GLU A 190 8.04 7.19 -14.86
N ASN A 191 7.64 6.56 -15.95
CA ASN A 191 6.54 7.03 -16.81
C ASN A 191 5.22 6.35 -16.47
N ASP A 192 5.23 5.37 -15.56
CA ASP A 192 4.03 4.67 -15.15
C ASP A 192 3.14 5.54 -14.24
N ARG A 193 1.85 5.34 -14.40
CA ARG A 193 0.77 5.99 -13.65
C ARG A 193 0.00 4.89 -12.91
N MET A 194 0.09 4.91 -11.58
CA MET A 194 -0.33 3.80 -10.74
C MET A 194 -1.47 4.19 -9.80
N LEU A 195 -2.47 3.31 -9.71
CA LEU A 195 -3.66 3.53 -8.90
C LEU A 195 -3.40 3.24 -7.42
N GLN A 196 -3.79 4.15 -6.53
CA GLN A 196 -3.94 3.92 -5.09
C GLN A 196 -5.41 4.08 -4.69
N MET A 197 -6.12 2.96 -4.53
CA MET A 197 -7.53 2.91 -4.17
C MET A 197 -7.84 2.23 -2.84
N PHE A 198 -6.86 1.53 -2.27
CA PHE A 198 -7.07 0.79 -1.02
C PHE A 198 -7.00 1.71 0.19
N GLU A 199 -7.87 1.44 1.17
CA GLU A 199 -7.80 2.11 2.46
C GLU A 199 -6.42 1.88 3.10
N LEU A 200 -5.84 2.93 3.70
CA LEU A 200 -4.52 2.85 4.34
C LEU A 200 -4.47 1.87 5.52
N THR A 201 -5.63 1.42 6.00
CA THR A 201 -5.76 0.37 7.01
C THR A 201 -5.57 -1.05 6.47
N PHE A 202 -5.45 -1.21 5.15
CA PHE A 202 -5.14 -2.48 4.48
C PHE A 202 -3.72 -2.46 3.92
N ASP A 203 -3.00 -3.56 4.07
CA ASP A 203 -1.59 -3.70 3.66
C ASP A 203 -1.36 -3.58 2.15
N VAL A 204 -2.35 -3.92 1.32
CA VAL A 204 -2.30 -3.69 -0.14
C VAL A 204 -2.04 -2.22 -0.48
N SER A 205 -2.54 -1.28 0.33
CA SER A 205 -2.27 0.14 0.15
C SER A 205 -0.77 0.45 0.20
N ILE A 206 -0.02 -0.26 1.05
CA ILE A 206 1.42 -0.03 1.29
C ILE A 206 2.22 -0.23 0.01
N VAL A 207 2.02 -1.35 -0.69
CA VAL A 207 2.72 -1.60 -1.96
C VAL A 207 2.22 -0.65 -3.05
N SER A 208 0.95 -0.24 -3.00
CA SER A 208 0.33 0.63 -4.01
C SER A 208 0.92 2.04 -4.04
N PHE A 209 1.59 2.50 -2.96
CA PHE A 209 2.28 3.79 -2.98
C PHE A 209 3.79 3.70 -2.73
N LEU A 210 4.29 2.76 -1.92
CA LEU A 210 5.74 2.67 -1.68
C LEU A 210 6.50 2.18 -2.92
N TYR A 211 5.98 1.15 -3.61
CA TYR A 211 6.67 0.60 -4.77
C TYR A 211 6.78 1.60 -5.94
N PRO A 212 5.71 2.30 -6.36
CA PRO A 212 5.82 3.36 -7.37
C PRO A 212 6.86 4.42 -7.04
N LEU A 213 6.95 4.84 -5.78
CA LEU A 213 7.92 5.85 -5.35
C LEU A 213 9.38 5.43 -5.61
N THR A 214 9.72 4.14 -5.54
CA THR A 214 11.07 3.66 -5.85
C THR A 214 11.41 3.78 -7.33
N LEU A 215 10.40 3.80 -8.19
CA LEU A 215 10.54 3.85 -9.65
C LEU A 215 10.58 5.28 -10.21
N GLY A 216 10.14 6.28 -9.43
CA GLY A 216 9.88 7.62 -9.94
C GLY A 216 8.51 7.76 -10.63
N ALA A 217 7.64 6.75 -10.49
CA ALA A 217 6.30 6.72 -11.07
C ALA A 217 5.32 7.61 -10.29
N CYS A 218 4.21 8.00 -10.93
CA CYS A 218 3.19 8.83 -10.33
C CYS A 218 2.05 7.99 -9.77
N ILE A 219 1.63 8.31 -8.54
CA ILE A 219 0.53 7.64 -7.83
C ILE A 219 -0.72 8.51 -7.93
N TYR A 220 -1.82 7.89 -8.33
CA TYR A 220 -3.13 8.54 -8.45
C TYR A 220 -4.04 7.99 -7.36
N THR A 221 -4.47 8.86 -6.46
CA THR A 221 -5.41 8.47 -5.40
C THR A 221 -6.85 8.62 -5.88
N VAL A 222 -7.72 7.76 -5.36
CA VAL A 222 -9.15 7.83 -5.65
C VAL A 222 -9.82 8.76 -4.64
N SER A 223 -10.74 9.62 -5.12
CA SER A 223 -11.54 10.46 -4.24
C SER A 223 -12.31 9.61 -3.21
N PRO A 224 -12.31 9.99 -1.93
CA PRO A 224 -13.12 9.33 -0.91
C PRO A 224 -14.61 9.72 -1.00
N GLU A 225 -14.95 10.78 -1.76
CA GLU A 225 -16.30 11.27 -1.91
C GLU A 225 -17.06 10.54 -3.03
N GLY A 226 -18.35 10.30 -2.82
CA GLY A 226 -19.19 9.66 -3.85
C GLY A 226 -19.11 8.15 -3.87
N VAL A 227 -19.22 7.56 -5.07
CA VAL A 227 -19.29 6.10 -5.27
C VAL A 227 -17.94 5.55 -5.68
N LYS A 228 -17.28 4.82 -4.80
CA LYS A 228 -15.89 4.38 -4.94
C LYS A 228 -15.59 3.67 -6.28
N TYR A 229 -16.44 2.73 -6.72
CA TYR A 229 -16.16 1.99 -7.96
C TYR A 229 -16.28 2.86 -9.22
N ILE A 230 -17.14 3.91 -9.20
CA ILE A 230 -17.23 4.91 -10.27
C ILE A 230 -15.96 5.76 -10.26
N ASN A 231 -15.58 6.30 -9.10
CA ASN A 231 -14.37 7.12 -8.97
C ASN A 231 -13.11 6.38 -9.43
N VAL A 232 -13.03 5.06 -9.20
CA VAL A 232 -11.91 4.25 -9.68
C VAL A 232 -11.85 4.24 -11.21
N ILE A 233 -12.98 3.99 -11.90
CA ILE A 233 -12.99 3.98 -13.37
C ILE A 233 -12.71 5.36 -13.93
N GLU A 234 -13.33 6.41 -13.40
CA GLU A 234 -13.06 7.78 -13.80
C GLU A 234 -11.58 8.16 -13.64
N THR A 235 -10.94 7.72 -12.55
CA THR A 235 -9.51 7.96 -12.34
C THR A 235 -8.67 7.19 -13.36
N LEU A 236 -8.99 5.93 -13.65
CA LEU A 236 -8.31 5.11 -14.64
C LEU A 236 -8.39 5.73 -16.04
N GLU A 237 -9.56 6.20 -16.45
CA GLU A 237 -9.81 6.82 -17.75
C GLU A 237 -9.19 8.22 -17.86
N LYS A 238 -9.49 9.09 -16.89
CA LYS A 238 -9.08 10.50 -16.90
C LYS A 238 -7.56 10.68 -17.02
N TYR A 239 -6.80 9.79 -16.38
CA TYR A 239 -5.34 9.89 -16.30
C TYR A 239 -4.61 8.83 -17.11
N ASP A 240 -5.31 8.00 -17.90
CA ASP A 240 -4.70 6.91 -18.67
C ASP A 240 -3.78 6.04 -17.81
N LEU A 241 -4.26 5.53 -16.68
CA LEU A 241 -3.42 4.79 -15.77
C LEU A 241 -2.87 3.50 -16.40
N THR A 242 -1.63 3.18 -16.07
CA THR A 242 -0.91 2.05 -16.66
C THR A 242 -0.88 0.80 -15.77
N PHE A 243 -1.13 0.98 -14.47
CA PHE A 243 -1.14 -0.09 -13.47
C PHE A 243 -2.29 0.13 -12.47
N ALA A 244 -3.07 -0.91 -12.24
CA ALA A 244 -4.10 -0.93 -11.22
C ALA A 244 -4.09 -2.24 -10.44
N ALA A 245 -4.17 -2.14 -9.10
CA ALA A 245 -4.55 -3.24 -8.23
C ALA A 245 -5.99 -3.02 -7.75
N VAL A 246 -6.85 -4.03 -7.88
CA VAL A 246 -8.28 -3.93 -7.56
C VAL A 246 -8.78 -5.19 -6.86
N ALA A 247 -9.82 -5.04 -6.03
CA ALA A 247 -10.55 -6.18 -5.50
C ALA A 247 -11.56 -6.72 -6.54
N PRO A 248 -11.73 -8.04 -6.68
CA PRO A 248 -12.73 -8.64 -7.58
C PRO A 248 -14.14 -8.14 -7.37
N SER A 249 -14.55 -7.86 -6.15
CA SER A 249 -15.86 -7.27 -5.83
C SER A 249 -16.10 -5.92 -6.52
N LEU A 250 -15.05 -5.12 -6.69
CA LEU A 250 -15.13 -3.86 -7.45
C LEU A 250 -15.47 -4.14 -8.91
N LEU A 251 -14.84 -5.11 -9.55
CA LEU A 251 -15.13 -5.51 -10.93
C LEU A 251 -16.56 -6.05 -11.06
N GLN A 252 -17.04 -6.79 -10.05
CA GLN A 252 -18.42 -7.28 -10.02
C GLN A 252 -19.45 -6.14 -10.00
N LEU A 253 -19.18 -5.08 -9.24
CA LEU A 253 -20.04 -3.87 -9.24
C LEU A 253 -19.99 -3.13 -10.57
N LEU A 254 -18.87 -3.16 -11.26
CA LEU A 254 -18.69 -2.54 -12.59
C LEU A 254 -19.24 -3.36 -13.74
N ARG A 255 -19.58 -4.64 -13.53
CA ARG A 255 -20.02 -5.57 -14.60
C ARG A 255 -21.10 -5.01 -15.52
N PRO A 256 -22.16 -4.32 -15.03
CA PRO A 256 -23.19 -3.73 -15.89
C PRO A 256 -22.64 -2.66 -16.85
N TYR A 257 -21.51 -2.02 -16.51
CA TYR A 257 -20.90 -0.91 -17.27
C TYR A 257 -19.75 -1.37 -18.18
N PHE A 258 -19.39 -2.66 -18.20
CA PHE A 258 -18.30 -3.17 -19.05
C PHE A 258 -18.39 -2.76 -20.52
N PRO A 259 -19.58 -2.70 -21.16
CA PRO A 259 -19.68 -2.25 -22.55
C PRO A 259 -19.23 -0.80 -22.80
N GLU A 260 -19.23 0.03 -21.74
CA GLU A 260 -18.89 1.45 -21.80
C GLU A 260 -17.43 1.72 -21.39
N ILE A 261 -16.80 0.76 -20.70
CA ILE A 261 -15.42 0.89 -20.19
C ILE A 261 -14.41 0.50 -21.26
N HIS A 262 -13.47 1.41 -21.56
CA HIS A 262 -12.35 1.14 -22.47
C HIS A 262 -11.07 1.79 -21.98
N LEU A 263 -10.15 0.97 -21.43
CA LEU A 263 -8.90 1.40 -20.76
C LEU A 263 -7.67 0.86 -21.52
N PRO A 264 -7.37 1.34 -22.72
CA PRO A 264 -6.27 0.81 -23.53
C PRO A 264 -4.87 1.16 -22.98
N ALA A 265 -4.78 2.17 -22.11
CA ALA A 265 -3.53 2.54 -21.46
C ALA A 265 -3.09 1.56 -20.37
N LEU A 266 -4.04 0.78 -19.80
CA LEU A 266 -3.74 -0.14 -18.71
C LEU A 266 -2.88 -1.31 -19.20
N ARG A 267 -1.69 -1.46 -18.61
CA ARG A 267 -0.69 -2.49 -18.95
C ARG A 267 -0.72 -3.67 -17.98
N TYR A 268 -1.09 -3.39 -16.73
CA TYR A 268 -1.19 -4.40 -15.67
C TYR A 268 -2.46 -4.20 -14.86
N LEU A 269 -3.24 -5.27 -14.74
CA LEU A 269 -4.34 -5.39 -13.79
C LEU A 269 -4.00 -6.47 -12.76
N VAL A 270 -3.78 -6.05 -11.53
CA VAL A 270 -3.63 -6.94 -10.39
C VAL A 270 -5.00 -7.13 -9.74
N VAL A 271 -5.43 -8.38 -9.59
CA VAL A 271 -6.59 -8.72 -8.76
C VAL A 271 -6.11 -9.33 -7.45
N THR A 272 -6.70 -8.90 -6.34
CA THR A 272 -6.19 -9.24 -5.01
C THR A 272 -7.24 -9.03 -3.91
N ALA A 273 -6.90 -9.41 -2.70
CA ALA A 273 -7.68 -9.26 -1.46
C ALA A 273 -8.92 -10.18 -1.34
N GLU A 274 -9.41 -10.73 -2.44
CA GLU A 274 -10.58 -11.61 -2.49
C GLU A 274 -10.37 -12.73 -3.52
N ALA A 275 -11.17 -13.78 -3.45
CA ALA A 275 -11.20 -14.82 -4.48
C ALA A 275 -11.71 -14.25 -5.81
N SER A 276 -10.98 -14.53 -6.89
CA SER A 276 -11.23 -13.97 -8.22
C SER A 276 -12.02 -14.96 -9.09
N ASP A 277 -13.24 -14.59 -9.48
CA ASP A 277 -14.03 -15.37 -10.44
C ASP A 277 -13.43 -15.29 -11.86
N ALA A 278 -13.20 -16.45 -12.48
CA ALA A 278 -12.53 -16.52 -13.79
C ALA A 278 -13.38 -15.94 -14.93
N GLU A 279 -14.72 -16.12 -14.90
CA GLU A 279 -15.62 -15.57 -15.94
C GLU A 279 -15.71 -14.05 -15.85
N LEU A 280 -15.70 -13.50 -14.62
CA LEU A 280 -15.68 -12.07 -14.39
C LEU A 280 -14.42 -11.44 -14.99
N LEU A 281 -13.27 -12.06 -14.74
CA LEU A 281 -11.99 -11.58 -15.28
C LEU A 281 -11.94 -11.67 -16.81
N ASP A 282 -12.42 -12.74 -17.41
CA ASP A 282 -12.49 -12.88 -18.87
C ASP A 282 -13.44 -11.87 -19.51
N ALA A 283 -14.56 -11.56 -18.84
CA ALA A 283 -15.46 -10.52 -19.31
C ALA A 283 -14.79 -9.13 -19.26
N PHE A 284 -14.04 -8.82 -18.19
CA PHE A 284 -13.37 -7.54 -18.03
C PHE A 284 -12.17 -7.35 -18.97
N ARG A 285 -11.56 -8.42 -19.51
CA ARG A 285 -10.46 -8.32 -20.50
C ARG A 285 -10.81 -7.45 -21.71
N LYS A 286 -12.08 -7.42 -22.11
CA LYS A 286 -12.54 -6.59 -23.24
C LYS A 286 -12.44 -5.09 -22.94
N CYS A 287 -12.54 -4.72 -21.67
CA CYS A 287 -12.41 -3.33 -21.22
C CYS A 287 -10.95 -2.86 -21.21
N VAL A 288 -9.99 -3.81 -21.08
CA VAL A 288 -8.57 -3.53 -20.87
C VAL A 288 -7.70 -4.35 -21.83
N PRO A 289 -7.78 -4.08 -23.15
CA PRO A 289 -7.26 -4.96 -24.21
C PRO A 289 -5.75 -5.21 -24.14
N ASN A 290 -4.98 -4.30 -23.53
CA ASN A 290 -3.53 -4.36 -23.44
C ASN A 290 -3.02 -4.85 -22.08
N ALA A 291 -3.91 -5.11 -21.11
CA ALA A 291 -3.52 -5.44 -19.77
C ALA A 291 -3.11 -6.90 -19.58
N SER A 292 -1.98 -7.11 -18.94
CA SER A 292 -1.59 -8.41 -18.34
C SER A 292 -2.32 -8.55 -16.99
N PHE A 293 -3.03 -9.66 -16.80
CA PHE A 293 -3.74 -9.95 -15.56
C PHE A 293 -2.88 -10.78 -14.62
N ILE A 294 -2.80 -10.37 -13.37
CA ILE A 294 -2.05 -11.07 -12.33
C ILE A 294 -2.94 -11.20 -11.09
N ASN A 295 -3.11 -12.43 -10.58
CA ASN A 295 -3.72 -12.66 -9.28
C ASN A 295 -2.62 -12.72 -8.23
N LEU A 296 -2.66 -11.81 -7.25
CA LEU A 296 -1.74 -11.77 -6.11
C LEU A 296 -2.51 -12.09 -4.83
N TYR A 297 -1.96 -13.02 -4.05
CA TYR A 297 -2.55 -13.45 -2.79
C TYR A 297 -1.52 -13.38 -1.67
N GLY A 298 -1.97 -13.00 -0.49
CA GLY A 298 -1.23 -13.06 0.76
C GLY A 298 -2.11 -12.63 1.93
N PRO A 299 -1.99 -13.28 3.09
CA PRO A 299 -2.53 -12.76 4.34
C PRO A 299 -1.63 -11.66 4.88
N THR A 300 -2.16 -10.79 5.74
CA THR A 300 -1.39 -9.70 6.36
C THR A 300 -0.15 -10.22 7.09
N GLU A 301 -0.25 -11.36 7.74
CA GLU A 301 0.84 -12.07 8.42
C GLU A 301 1.96 -12.52 7.46
N GLY A 302 1.63 -12.69 6.16
CA GLY A 302 2.58 -13.03 5.08
C GLY A 302 3.22 -11.83 4.41
N THR A 303 2.99 -10.62 4.92
CA THR A 303 3.50 -9.34 4.40
C THR A 303 2.95 -9.04 2.99
N ILE A 304 1.72 -8.57 2.92
CA ILE A 304 1.00 -8.10 1.73
C ILE A 304 0.68 -9.23 0.75
N TYR A 305 1.68 -9.76 0.03
CA TYR A 305 1.52 -10.85 -0.93
C TYR A 305 2.61 -11.89 -0.77
N CYS A 306 2.25 -13.15 -0.93
CA CYS A 306 3.21 -14.25 -0.89
C CYS A 306 3.14 -15.17 -2.12
N THR A 307 2.08 -15.09 -2.94
CA THR A 307 1.96 -15.86 -4.18
C THR A 307 1.54 -15.00 -5.37
N ALA A 308 1.86 -15.45 -6.58
CA ALA A 308 1.49 -14.81 -7.83
C ALA A 308 1.05 -15.82 -8.89
N TYR A 309 -0.01 -15.46 -9.61
CA TYR A 309 -0.46 -16.16 -10.80
C TYR A 309 -0.65 -15.17 -11.95
N ARG A 310 0.21 -15.24 -12.96
CA ARG A 310 -0.03 -14.53 -14.22
C ARG A 310 -1.13 -15.28 -14.98
N ILE A 311 -2.29 -14.63 -15.11
CA ILE A 311 -3.49 -15.24 -15.69
C ILE A 311 -3.36 -15.20 -17.22
N PRO A 312 -3.19 -16.33 -17.91
CA PRO A 312 -3.07 -16.35 -19.36
C PRO A 312 -4.38 -15.91 -20.02
N VAL A 313 -4.29 -15.45 -21.27
CA VAL A 313 -5.47 -15.07 -22.07
C VAL A 313 -6.36 -16.28 -22.35
N THR A 314 -5.75 -17.46 -22.49
CA THR A 314 -6.43 -18.73 -22.68
C THR A 314 -5.99 -19.71 -21.60
N SER A 315 -6.87 -20.64 -21.24
CA SER A 315 -6.54 -21.73 -20.30
C SER A 315 -6.21 -21.24 -18.87
N CYS A 316 -6.99 -20.29 -18.35
CA CYS A 316 -6.89 -19.90 -16.95
C CYS A 316 -7.07 -21.11 -16.03
N LYS A 317 -6.13 -21.31 -15.10
CA LYS A 317 -6.29 -22.32 -14.05
C LYS A 317 -7.27 -21.82 -13.01
N HIS A 318 -8.33 -22.57 -12.79
CA HIS A 318 -9.36 -22.30 -11.80
C HIS A 318 -9.88 -23.58 -11.16
N HIS A 319 -10.47 -23.46 -9.99
CA HIS A 319 -11.20 -24.52 -9.30
C HIS A 319 -12.52 -23.94 -8.77
N ASN A 320 -13.64 -24.62 -9.03
CA ASN A 320 -14.99 -24.12 -8.69
C ASN A 320 -15.25 -22.67 -9.14
N GLY A 321 -14.80 -22.30 -10.35
CA GLY A 321 -14.92 -20.94 -10.89
C GLY A 321 -13.84 -19.97 -10.38
N MET A 322 -13.18 -20.24 -9.26
CA MET A 322 -12.19 -19.33 -8.68
C MET A 322 -10.82 -19.54 -9.31
N THR A 323 -10.21 -18.44 -9.73
CA THR A 323 -8.88 -18.37 -10.32
C THR A 323 -7.81 -18.82 -9.33
N ALA A 324 -6.81 -19.61 -9.80
CA ALA A 324 -5.69 -20.02 -8.96
C ALA A 324 -4.92 -18.83 -8.39
N ILE A 325 -4.36 -18.98 -7.19
CA ILE A 325 -3.49 -17.99 -6.53
C ILE A 325 -2.02 -18.10 -6.96
N GLY A 326 -1.68 -19.15 -7.71
CA GLY A 326 -0.37 -19.29 -8.35
C GLY A 326 0.66 -20.00 -7.49
N ARG A 327 1.88 -19.46 -7.52
CA ARG A 327 3.06 -20.02 -6.85
C ARG A 327 3.63 -19.01 -5.87
N PRO A 328 4.31 -19.49 -4.81
CA PRO A 328 4.99 -18.62 -3.87
C PRO A 328 6.03 -17.74 -4.57
N PHE A 329 6.26 -16.55 -4.02
CA PHE A 329 7.33 -15.66 -4.44
C PHE A 329 8.69 -16.34 -4.21
N GLU A 330 9.70 -15.89 -4.94
CA GLU A 330 11.07 -16.38 -4.73
C GLU A 330 11.53 -16.14 -3.28
N GLY A 331 11.98 -17.19 -2.62
CA GLY A 331 12.39 -17.16 -1.22
C GLY A 331 11.27 -17.44 -0.21
N ILE A 332 10.07 -17.78 -0.68
CA ILE A 332 8.94 -18.22 0.16
C ILE A 332 8.66 -19.69 -0.10
N ASP A 333 8.57 -20.49 0.95
CA ASP A 333 8.11 -21.88 0.89
C ASP A 333 6.61 -21.94 1.21
N ALA A 334 5.82 -22.57 0.34
CA ALA A 334 4.41 -22.86 0.59
C ALA A 334 4.22 -24.37 0.67
N LEU A 335 3.68 -24.84 1.75
CA LEU A 335 3.41 -26.24 2.02
C LEU A 335 1.89 -26.47 2.06
N ILE A 336 1.43 -27.55 1.43
CA ILE A 336 0.06 -28.03 1.60
C ILE A 336 0.07 -29.02 2.74
N MET A 337 -0.78 -28.79 3.76
CA MET A 337 -0.80 -29.54 5.00
C MET A 337 -2.09 -30.34 5.14
N ASP A 338 -2.01 -31.48 5.81
CA ASP A 338 -3.19 -32.22 6.29
C ASP A 338 -3.77 -31.56 7.57
N ASN A 339 -4.88 -32.11 8.07
CA ASN A 339 -5.53 -31.63 9.30
C ASN A 339 -4.66 -31.82 10.57
N ASP A 340 -3.62 -32.64 10.51
CA ASP A 340 -2.67 -32.86 11.61
C ASP A 340 -1.44 -31.94 11.49
N GLY A 341 -1.38 -31.06 10.46
CA GLY A 341 -0.28 -30.15 10.19
C GLY A 341 0.95 -30.83 9.58
N ARG A 342 0.78 -31.96 8.87
CA ARG A 342 1.87 -32.65 8.15
C ARG A 342 1.86 -32.25 6.69
N PRO A 343 3.03 -31.98 6.08
CA PRO A 343 3.11 -31.70 4.64
C PRO A 343 2.57 -32.87 3.81
N LEU A 344 1.71 -32.56 2.84
CA LEU A 344 1.17 -33.51 1.89
C LEU A 344 2.06 -33.60 0.62
N PRO A 345 2.12 -34.78 0.00
CA PRO A 345 2.83 -34.92 -1.27
C PRO A 345 2.12 -34.18 -2.41
N PRO A 346 2.86 -33.84 -3.52
CA PRO A 346 2.27 -33.16 -4.66
C PRO A 346 1.07 -33.92 -5.24
N GLY A 347 -0.04 -33.21 -5.47
CA GLY A 347 -1.28 -33.71 -6.03
C GLY A 347 -2.35 -34.05 -5.01
N GLU A 348 -2.03 -34.03 -3.72
CA GLU A 348 -3.02 -34.14 -2.64
C GLU A 348 -3.59 -32.78 -2.28
N THR A 349 -4.83 -32.78 -1.76
CA THR A 349 -5.55 -31.57 -1.34
C THR A 349 -5.47 -31.40 0.17
N GLY A 350 -5.12 -30.21 0.63
CA GLY A 350 -5.02 -29.83 2.02
C GLY A 350 -5.12 -28.33 2.19
N GLU A 351 -4.79 -27.83 3.36
CA GLU A 351 -4.75 -26.43 3.71
C GLU A 351 -3.36 -25.80 3.47
#